data_48d8fe137b6bbd9c1ec5d56eb2eeee6e
#
_entry.id   48d8fe137b6bbd9c1ec5d56eb2eeee6e
#
_cell.length_a   1.000
_cell.length_b   1.000
_cell.length_c   1.000
_cell.angle_alpha   90.00
_cell.angle_beta   90.00
_cell.angle_gamma   90.00
#
_symmetry.space_group_name_H-M   'P 1'
#
loop_
_entity.id
_entity.type
_entity.pdbx_description
1 polymer ?
#
loop_
_entity_poly.entity_id
_entity_poly.type
_entity_poly.pdbx_seq_one_letter_code
_entity_poly.pdbx_strand_id
1 'polypeptide(L)'
;MLMPKKVKYRKQMRGRRKGKAWRGGELSCGEYGLKALENAWITDRQIEASRVAITRFIKRGGKLWIRIFPDKPFTKKPAETRMGKGKGAPERWVSVVKPGRILFEMAGIDEATAREALGLAAHKLPIPTRFVSRAGGL
;
A
#
# COMPACT_ATOMS: atom_id res chain seq x y z
N MET A 1 -11.77 -8.25 -0.09
CA MET A 1 -10.56 -7.44 -0.15
C MET A 1 -9.48 -7.98 0.74
N LEU A 2 -8.28 -7.44 0.61
CA LEU A 2 -7.14 -7.93 1.38
C LEU A 2 -7.34 -7.70 2.87
N MET A 3 -7.20 -8.78 3.63
CA MET A 3 -7.24 -8.72 5.09
C MET A 3 -6.59 -9.99 5.63
N PRO A 4 -6.09 -9.95 6.87
CA PRO A 4 -5.47 -11.14 7.46
C PRO A 4 -6.49 -12.25 7.67
N LYS A 5 -6.07 -13.49 7.44
CA LYS A 5 -6.93 -14.65 7.68
C LYS A 5 -7.15 -14.89 9.17
N LYS A 6 -6.11 -14.67 9.96
CA LYS A 6 -6.19 -14.78 11.42
C LYS A 6 -5.55 -13.56 12.03
N VAL A 7 -6.13 -13.07 13.10
CA VAL A 7 -5.55 -11.96 13.84
C VAL A 7 -5.57 -12.27 15.32
N LYS A 8 -4.51 -11.89 16.00
CA LYS A 8 -4.45 -12.03 17.45
C LYS A 8 -5.42 -11.06 18.11
N TYR A 9 -5.48 -9.84 17.59
CA TYR A 9 -6.39 -8.82 18.07
C TYR A 9 -7.10 -8.20 16.86
N ARG A 10 -8.43 -8.14 16.92
CA ARG A 10 -9.20 -7.54 15.83
C ARG A 10 -9.18 -6.02 15.86
N LYS A 11 -8.91 -5.45 17.01
CA LYS A 11 -8.86 -4.00 17.18
C LYS A 11 -7.51 -3.61 17.73
N GLN A 12 -6.99 -2.50 17.25
CA GLN A 12 -5.69 -2.00 17.69
C GLN A 12 -5.76 -0.48 17.86
N MET A 13 -4.83 0.04 18.66
CA MET A 13 -4.67 1.48 18.78
C MET A 13 -4.22 2.06 17.46
N ARG A 14 -4.64 3.31 17.17
CA ARG A 14 -4.23 3.95 15.93
C ARG A 14 -2.73 4.14 15.82
N GLY A 15 -2.10 4.54 16.91
CA GLY A 15 -0.67 4.79 16.89
C GLY A 15 -0.33 6.08 16.16
N ARG A 16 0.96 6.36 16.09
CA ARG A 16 1.48 7.56 15.43
C ARG A 16 2.04 7.22 14.05
N ARG A 17 1.88 8.15 13.11
CA ARG A 17 2.44 8.00 11.77
C ARG A 17 3.78 8.70 11.70
N LYS A 18 4.81 8.07 12.25
CA LYS A 18 6.15 8.64 12.33
C LYS A 18 7.20 7.65 11.88
N GLY A 19 8.37 8.18 11.58
CA GLY A 19 9.54 7.39 11.28
C GLY A 19 9.72 7.10 9.80
N LYS A 20 10.81 6.42 9.49
CA LYS A 20 11.16 6.00 8.14
C LYS A 20 11.13 4.49 8.06
N ALA A 21 11.00 3.97 6.85
CA ALA A 21 11.02 2.53 6.65
C ALA A 21 12.45 2.01 6.83
N TRP A 22 12.63 1.05 7.73
CA TRP A 22 13.89 0.35 7.91
C TRP A 22 13.94 -0.91 7.05
N ARG A 23 12.77 -1.46 6.73
CA ARG A 23 12.64 -2.64 5.88
C ARG A 23 11.71 -2.33 4.73
N GLY A 24 11.89 -3.04 3.62
CA GLY A 24 11.05 -2.85 2.47
C GLY A 24 11.33 -1.57 1.71
N GLY A 25 12.52 -0.97 1.90
CA GLY A 25 12.91 0.25 1.20
C GLY A 25 13.66 0.00 -0.09
N GLU A 26 13.95 -1.24 -0.43
CA GLU A 26 14.69 -1.58 -1.63
C GLU A 26 13.94 -2.60 -2.48
N LEU A 27 14.17 -2.55 -3.79
CA LEU A 27 13.60 -3.53 -4.70
C LEU A 27 14.24 -4.89 -4.44
N SER A 28 13.40 -5.91 -4.30
CA SER A 28 13.89 -7.26 -4.06
C SER A 28 13.36 -8.28 -5.05
N CYS A 29 12.17 -8.07 -5.60
CA CYS A 29 11.54 -9.01 -6.50
C CYS A 29 11.58 -8.55 -7.96
N GLY A 30 11.38 -7.26 -8.19
CA GLY A 30 11.25 -6.71 -9.52
C GLY A 30 12.37 -5.77 -9.90
N GLU A 31 12.25 -5.23 -11.10
CA GLU A 31 13.21 -4.26 -11.64
C GLU A 31 12.75 -2.83 -11.41
N TYR A 32 11.47 -2.62 -11.25
CA TYR A 32 10.86 -1.30 -11.08
C TYR A 32 9.94 -1.31 -9.87
N GLY A 33 9.76 -0.17 -9.27
CA GLY A 33 8.89 -0.08 -8.11
C GLY A 33 8.35 1.30 -7.86
N LEU A 34 7.41 1.36 -6.93
CA LEU A 34 6.82 2.60 -6.48
C LEU A 34 7.13 2.76 -4.99
N LYS A 35 7.80 3.84 -4.65
CA LYS A 35 8.27 4.10 -3.28
C LYS A 35 7.43 5.21 -2.65
N ALA A 36 7.03 5.00 -1.41
CA ALA A 36 6.31 6.02 -0.66
C ALA A 36 7.24 7.13 -0.22
N LEU A 37 6.78 8.37 -0.31
CA LEU A 37 7.55 9.54 0.11
C LEU A 37 7.10 10.11 1.44
N GLU A 38 5.93 9.71 1.92
CA GLU A 38 5.37 10.20 3.18
C GLU A 38 4.78 9.06 4.00
N ASN A 39 4.51 9.34 5.27
CA ASN A 39 3.78 8.42 6.12
C ASN A 39 2.31 8.41 5.73
N ALA A 40 1.70 7.23 5.74
CA ALA A 40 0.27 7.11 5.47
C ALA A 40 -0.26 5.77 5.93
N TRP A 41 -1.57 5.72 6.07
CA TRP A 41 -2.32 4.49 6.21
C TRP A 41 -2.99 4.22 4.87
N ILE A 42 -2.58 3.17 4.19
CA ILE A 42 -3.14 2.80 2.90
C ILE A 42 -4.16 1.70 3.12
N THR A 43 -5.38 1.95 2.70
CA THR A 43 -6.47 1.02 2.93
C THR A 43 -6.44 -0.15 1.95
N ASP A 44 -7.10 -1.24 2.32
CA ASP A 44 -7.26 -2.40 1.44
C ASP A 44 -7.90 -2.02 0.10
N ARG A 45 -8.84 -1.07 0.11
CA ARG A 45 -9.46 -0.60 -1.13
C ARG A 45 -8.50 0.17 -2.02
N GLN A 46 -7.64 0.97 -1.42
CA GLN A 46 -6.63 1.72 -2.18
C GLN A 46 -5.61 0.78 -2.80
N ILE A 47 -5.19 -0.25 -2.06
CA ILE A 47 -4.27 -1.25 -2.57
C ILE A 47 -4.92 -1.99 -3.75
N GLU A 48 -6.17 -2.40 -3.59
CA GLU A 48 -6.88 -3.11 -4.64
C GLU A 48 -7.10 -2.24 -5.88
N ALA A 49 -7.46 -0.98 -5.69
CA ALA A 49 -7.63 -0.04 -6.80
C ALA A 49 -6.32 0.14 -7.57
N SER A 50 -5.21 0.24 -6.86
CA SER A 50 -3.90 0.38 -7.48
C SER A 50 -3.52 -0.86 -8.27
N ARG A 51 -3.75 -2.05 -7.69
CA ARG A 51 -3.50 -3.32 -8.35
C ARG A 51 -4.29 -3.42 -9.65
N VAL A 52 -5.57 -3.09 -9.59
CA VAL A 52 -6.44 -3.15 -10.78
C VAL A 52 -5.96 -2.18 -11.85
N ALA A 53 -5.56 -0.96 -11.47
CA ALA A 53 -5.07 0.02 -12.43
C ALA A 53 -3.83 -0.49 -13.14
N ILE A 54 -2.89 -1.10 -12.40
CA ILE A 54 -1.68 -1.64 -13.00
C ILE A 54 -2.01 -2.81 -13.92
N THR A 55 -2.79 -3.78 -13.46
CA THR A 55 -3.08 -4.98 -14.23
C THR A 55 -3.86 -4.69 -15.49
N ARG A 56 -4.77 -3.72 -15.44
CA ARG A 56 -5.51 -3.32 -16.65
C ARG A 56 -4.61 -2.67 -17.67
N PHE A 57 -3.65 -1.90 -17.23
CA PHE A 57 -2.74 -1.23 -18.14
C PHE A 57 -1.78 -2.20 -18.82
N ILE A 58 -1.15 -3.09 -18.05
CA ILE A 58 -0.18 -4.03 -18.61
C ILE A 58 -0.83 -5.29 -19.20
N LYS A 59 -2.12 -5.45 -18.93
CA LYS A 59 -2.89 -6.61 -19.38
C LYS A 59 -2.24 -7.90 -18.90
N ARG A 60 -1.73 -8.73 -19.82
CA ARG A 60 -1.12 -10.01 -19.46
C ARG A 60 0.41 -9.97 -19.45
N GLY A 61 0.98 -8.80 -19.70
CA GLY A 61 2.42 -8.67 -19.69
C GLY A 61 2.97 -8.44 -18.31
N GLY A 62 4.19 -8.90 -18.08
CA GLY A 62 4.91 -8.61 -16.87
C GLY A 62 4.40 -9.30 -15.61
N LYS A 63 5.05 -8.97 -14.51
CA LYS A 63 4.72 -9.48 -13.18
C LYS A 63 4.59 -8.30 -12.22
N LEU A 64 3.68 -8.44 -11.26
CA LEU A 64 3.44 -7.43 -10.23
C LEU A 64 3.54 -8.07 -8.86
N TRP A 65 4.28 -7.44 -7.96
CA TRP A 65 4.33 -7.83 -6.56
C TRP A 65 3.79 -6.68 -5.72
N ILE A 66 2.86 -7.00 -4.83
CA ILE A 66 2.36 -6.04 -3.85
C ILE A 66 3.18 -6.24 -2.59
N ARG A 67 3.95 -5.21 -2.19
CA ARG A 67 4.90 -5.32 -1.08
C ARG A 67 4.33 -4.88 0.25
N ILE A 68 3.09 -4.46 0.29
CA ILE A 68 2.42 -4.05 1.52
C ILE A 68 1.16 -4.89 1.70
N PHE A 69 0.75 -5.04 2.96
CA PHE A 69 -0.44 -5.80 3.29
C PHE A 69 -1.22 -5.05 4.37
N PRO A 70 -2.55 -4.97 4.25
CA PRO A 70 -3.37 -4.24 5.22
C PRO A 70 -3.63 -5.13 6.43
N ASP A 71 -2.74 -5.07 7.40
CA ASP A 71 -2.80 -5.92 8.58
C ASP A 71 -3.28 -5.18 9.84
N LYS A 72 -3.47 -3.87 9.78
CA LYS A 72 -3.93 -3.10 10.92
C LYS A 72 -5.42 -2.81 10.80
N PRO A 73 -6.23 -3.20 11.78
CA PRO A 73 -7.65 -2.86 11.75
C PRO A 73 -7.86 -1.39 12.06
N PHE A 74 -8.73 -0.77 11.30
CA PHE A 74 -9.12 0.62 11.51
C PHE A 74 -10.60 0.66 11.82
N THR A 75 -10.95 1.20 13.00
CA THR A 75 -12.34 1.31 13.39
C THR A 75 -12.79 2.74 13.23
N LYS A 76 -13.95 2.90 12.60
CA LYS A 76 -14.59 4.21 12.47
C LYS A 76 -15.70 4.28 13.50
N LYS A 77 -15.71 5.36 14.27
CA LYS A 77 -16.75 5.56 15.25
C LYS A 77 -18.05 5.87 14.53
N PRO A 78 -19.10 5.04 14.69
CA PRO A 78 -20.37 5.34 14.05
C PRO A 78 -20.94 6.66 14.54
N ALA A 79 -21.61 7.38 13.65
CA ALA A 79 -22.21 8.66 14.01
C ALA A 79 -23.21 8.53 15.16
N GLU A 80 -23.85 7.39 15.27
CA GLU A 80 -24.83 7.12 16.31
C GLU A 80 -24.24 6.60 17.59
N THR A 81 -22.96 6.29 17.62
CA THR A 81 -22.32 5.74 18.80
C THR A 81 -22.12 6.83 19.81
N ARG A 82 -22.72 6.64 20.95
CA ARG A 82 -22.53 7.55 22.05
C ARG A 82 -21.37 7.11 22.90
N MET A 83 -20.86 8.02 23.68
CA MET A 83 -19.67 7.84 24.47
C MET A 83 -19.69 6.58 25.32
N GLY A 84 -18.52 6.01 25.52
CA GLY A 84 -18.29 5.01 26.55
C GLY A 84 -18.56 3.57 26.18
N LYS A 85 -18.92 3.29 24.94
CA LYS A 85 -19.24 1.92 24.55
C LYS A 85 -18.07 1.17 23.90
N GLY A 86 -16.84 1.66 24.08
CA GLY A 86 -15.68 1.00 23.49
C GLY A 86 -15.57 1.20 21.99
N LYS A 87 -14.64 0.46 21.38
CA LYS A 87 -14.44 0.55 19.94
C LYS A 87 -15.50 -0.24 19.20
N GLY A 88 -15.95 0.31 18.07
CA GLY A 88 -16.82 -0.43 17.17
C GLY A 88 -16.08 -1.57 16.49
N ALA A 89 -16.78 -2.33 15.65
CA ALA A 89 -16.17 -3.38 14.86
C ALA A 89 -15.17 -2.78 13.88
N PRO A 90 -14.12 -3.53 13.50
CA PRO A 90 -13.19 -3.05 12.47
C PRO A 90 -13.96 -2.81 11.18
N GLU A 91 -13.82 -1.61 10.65
CA GLU A 91 -14.50 -1.24 9.42
C GLU A 91 -13.61 -1.47 8.20
N ARG A 92 -12.33 -1.25 8.36
CA ARG A 92 -11.36 -1.40 7.28
C ARG A 92 -10.05 -1.92 7.82
N TRP A 93 -9.26 -2.41 6.89
CA TRP A 93 -7.89 -2.81 7.18
C TRP A 93 -6.96 -1.86 6.44
N VAL A 94 -5.88 -1.47 7.10
CA VAL A 94 -4.90 -0.55 6.51
C VAL A 94 -3.50 -1.09 6.68
N SER A 95 -2.62 -0.67 5.76
CA SER A 95 -1.20 -0.90 5.87
C SER A 95 -0.56 0.39 6.35
N VAL A 96 0.22 0.30 7.41
CA VAL A 96 0.96 1.45 7.93
C VAL A 96 2.23 1.58 7.12
N VAL A 97 2.33 2.68 6.36
CA VAL A 97 3.44 2.91 5.45
C VAL A 97 4.28 4.07 5.93
N LYS A 98 5.59 3.90 5.87
CA LYS A 98 6.55 4.94 6.24
C LYS A 98 7.32 5.38 5.00
N PRO A 99 7.88 6.61 5.01
CA PRO A 99 8.65 7.09 3.86
C PRO A 99 9.78 6.12 3.53
N GLY A 100 9.98 5.86 2.25
CA GLY A 100 11.00 4.94 1.78
C GLY A 100 10.51 3.53 1.53
N ARG A 101 9.29 3.21 1.93
CA ARG A 101 8.75 1.87 1.74
C ARG A 101 8.39 1.64 0.28
N ILE A 102 8.78 0.49 -0.27
CA ILE A 102 8.35 0.06 -1.60
C ILE A 102 6.95 -0.51 -1.47
N LEU A 103 6.03 0.02 -2.27
CA LEU A 103 4.62 -0.38 -2.25
C LEU A 103 4.33 -1.47 -3.26
N PHE A 104 4.85 -1.31 -4.47
CA PHE A 104 4.65 -2.26 -5.57
C PHE A 104 5.96 -2.44 -6.31
N GLU A 105 6.15 -3.64 -6.88
CA GLU A 105 7.28 -3.92 -7.76
C GLU A 105 6.79 -4.57 -9.04
N MET A 106 7.49 -4.32 -10.12
CA MET A 106 7.15 -4.88 -11.41
C MET A 106 8.40 -5.40 -12.12
N ALA A 107 8.20 -6.38 -12.97
CA ALA A 107 9.26 -6.93 -13.83
C ALA A 107 8.64 -7.49 -15.09
N GLY A 108 9.48 -7.77 -16.08
CA GLY A 108 9.03 -8.40 -17.31
C GLY A 108 8.40 -7.45 -18.31
N ILE A 109 8.55 -6.14 -18.12
CA ILE A 109 8.09 -5.12 -19.05
C ILE A 109 9.17 -4.04 -19.17
N ASP A 110 9.04 -3.17 -20.17
CA ASP A 110 10.00 -2.09 -20.34
C ASP A 110 9.75 -0.97 -19.33
N GLU A 111 10.76 -0.14 -19.14
CA GLU A 111 10.71 0.91 -18.15
C GLU A 111 9.60 1.92 -18.41
N ALA A 112 9.40 2.31 -19.68
CA ALA A 112 8.36 3.29 -20.01
C ALA A 112 6.98 2.77 -19.64
N THR A 113 6.69 1.51 -19.95
CA THR A 113 5.41 0.90 -19.59
C THR A 113 5.26 0.78 -18.08
N ALA A 114 6.33 0.38 -17.38
CA ALA A 114 6.30 0.28 -15.94
C ALA A 114 6.05 1.63 -15.29
N ARG A 115 6.69 2.67 -15.78
CA ARG A 115 6.52 4.02 -15.26
C ARG A 115 5.09 4.51 -15.40
N GLU A 116 4.47 4.24 -16.55
CA GLU A 116 3.08 4.63 -16.75
C GLU A 116 2.13 3.81 -15.88
N ALA A 117 2.34 2.50 -15.80
CA ALA A 117 1.48 1.63 -14.98
C ALA A 117 1.54 2.03 -13.51
N LEU A 118 2.73 2.23 -12.97
CA LEU A 118 2.90 2.62 -11.58
C LEU A 118 2.40 4.05 -11.34
N GLY A 119 2.49 4.91 -12.35
CA GLY A 119 1.90 6.24 -12.27
C GLY A 119 0.38 6.21 -12.12
N LEU A 120 -0.27 5.29 -12.82
CA LEU A 120 -1.72 5.11 -12.67
C LEU A 120 -2.06 4.63 -11.26
N ALA A 121 -1.24 3.72 -10.73
CA ALA A 121 -1.44 3.25 -9.36
C ALA A 121 -1.25 4.38 -8.36
N ALA A 122 -0.28 5.25 -8.59
CA ALA A 122 0.01 6.37 -7.71
C ALA A 122 -1.20 7.29 -7.54
N HIS A 123 -2.01 7.45 -8.59
CA HIS A 123 -3.21 8.28 -8.51
C HIS A 123 -4.29 7.69 -7.60
N LYS A 124 -4.19 6.42 -7.25
CA LYS A 124 -5.14 5.75 -6.35
C LYS A 124 -4.66 5.76 -4.90
N LEU A 125 -3.48 6.28 -4.66
CA LEU A 125 -2.88 6.29 -3.33
C LEU A 125 -2.99 7.68 -2.71
N PRO A 126 -3.05 7.76 -1.36
CA PRO A 126 -3.27 9.03 -0.67
C PRO A 126 -2.00 9.84 -0.46
N ILE A 127 -0.85 9.37 -0.94
CA ILE A 127 0.43 10.03 -0.68
C ILE A 127 1.22 10.19 -1.96
N PRO A 128 2.17 11.11 -1.99
CA PRO A 128 3.11 11.20 -3.09
C PRO A 128 4.03 9.98 -3.10
N THR A 129 4.40 9.54 -4.28
CA THR A 129 5.22 8.36 -4.49
C THR A 129 6.30 8.68 -5.51
N ARG A 130 7.28 7.78 -5.61
CA ARG A 130 8.38 7.94 -6.54
C ARG A 130 8.61 6.64 -7.27
N PHE A 131 8.74 6.72 -8.58
CA PHE A 131 9.15 5.59 -9.40
C PHE A 131 10.64 5.33 -9.15
N VAL A 132 10.97 4.07 -8.91
CA VAL A 132 12.36 3.66 -8.73
C VAL A 132 12.68 2.52 -9.66
N SER A 133 13.94 2.42 -10.04
CA SER A 133 14.44 1.40 -10.94
C SER A 133 15.72 0.84 -10.35
N ARG A 134 15.88 -0.45 -10.48
CA ARG A 134 17.09 -1.12 -10.01
C ARG A 134 18.31 -0.63 -10.78
N ALA A 135 18.15 -0.47 -12.08
CA ALA A 135 19.24 -0.01 -12.94
C ALA A 135 19.58 1.45 -12.71
N GLY A 136 18.57 2.27 -12.37
CA GLY A 136 18.78 3.69 -12.15
C GLY A 136 19.29 4.05 -10.77
N GLY A 137 19.39 3.08 -9.88
CA GLY A 137 19.95 3.33 -8.54
C GLY A 137 19.09 4.19 -7.64
N LEU A 138 17.86 4.45 -7.98
CA LEU A 138 16.99 5.28 -7.13
C LEU A 138 15.67 4.60 -6.89
#